data_e87d006f4dd558b03eede437a33ea4b9
#
_entry.id   e87d006f4dd558b03eede437a33ea4b9
#
_cell.length_a   1.000
_cell.length_b   1.000
_cell.length_c   1.000
_cell.angle_alpha   90.00
_cell.angle_beta   90.00
_cell.angle_gamma   90.00
#
_symmetry.space_group_name_H-M   'P 1'
#
loop_
_entity.id
_entity.type
_entity.pdbx_description
1 polymer ?
#
loop_
_entity_poly.entity_id
_entity_poly.type
_entity_poly.pdbx_seq_one_letter_code
_entity_poly.pdbx_strand_id
1 'polypeptide(L)'
;LKAFHLWMASQVKQAIVSADKAQKLWAARTAHERAVVLQKWSQIILENIEELALILTLEQGKPLAESRVEITSGTAFIDWYAEESKRIYGDIIPSLRNDLQFQVTKEPIGTVAAITPWNFPFSMITRKAAPALAAGCSMVLKPAEATPLTALALAALSQEAGIPPVGF
;
A
#
# COMPACT_ATOMS: atom_id res chain seq x y z
N LEU A 1 -24.44 2.43 -13.43
CA LEU A 1 -23.44 1.64 -12.69
C LEU A 1 -23.00 0.49 -13.59
N LYS A 2 -21.80 0.55 -14.17
CA LYS A 2 -21.22 -0.61 -14.89
C LYS A 2 -21.01 -1.72 -13.87
N ALA A 3 -21.50 -2.92 -14.16
CA ALA A 3 -21.23 -4.09 -13.34
C ALA A 3 -19.71 -4.32 -13.29
N PHE A 4 -19.12 -4.30 -12.11
CA PHE A 4 -17.76 -4.72 -11.91
C PHE A 4 -17.73 -6.25 -12.04
N HIS A 5 -17.01 -6.76 -13.02
CA HIS A 5 -16.82 -8.20 -13.15
C HIS A 5 -15.93 -8.70 -12.01
N LEU A 6 -16.40 -9.72 -11.31
CA LEU A 6 -15.54 -10.47 -10.40
C LEU A 6 -14.40 -11.11 -11.19
N TRP A 7 -13.19 -10.90 -10.75
CA TRP A 7 -12.01 -11.47 -11.40
C TRP A 7 -12.03 -12.99 -11.35
N MET A 8 -11.79 -13.59 -12.48
CA MET A 8 -11.59 -15.03 -12.59
C MET A 8 -10.23 -15.42 -11.97
N ALA A 9 -10.08 -16.67 -11.54
CA ALA A 9 -8.83 -17.17 -10.97
C ALA A 9 -7.59 -16.94 -11.87
N SER A 10 -7.76 -16.92 -13.18
CA SER A 10 -6.71 -16.60 -14.14
C SER A 10 -6.24 -15.15 -14.05
N GLN A 11 -7.16 -14.21 -13.85
CA GLN A 11 -6.84 -12.77 -13.70
C GLN A 11 -6.12 -12.51 -12.38
N VAL A 12 -6.53 -13.17 -11.29
CA VAL A 12 -5.82 -13.10 -10.00
C VAL A 12 -4.39 -13.63 -10.13
N LYS A 13 -4.17 -14.74 -10.86
CA LYS A 13 -2.83 -15.25 -11.14
C LYS A 13 -1.98 -14.24 -11.92
N GLN A 14 -2.55 -13.58 -12.91
CA GLN A 14 -1.86 -12.54 -13.68
C GLN A 14 -1.47 -11.34 -12.80
N ALA A 15 -2.36 -10.91 -11.91
CA ALA A 15 -2.06 -9.83 -10.95
C ALA A 15 -0.90 -10.21 -10.02
N ILE A 16 -0.90 -11.44 -9.49
CA ILE A 16 0.19 -11.93 -8.64
C ILE A 16 1.52 -11.96 -9.41
N VAL A 17 1.53 -12.47 -10.64
CA VAL A 17 2.74 -12.50 -11.48
C VAL A 17 3.25 -11.09 -11.80
N SER A 18 2.34 -10.15 -12.06
CA SER A 18 2.69 -8.74 -12.30
C SER A 18 3.29 -8.11 -11.05
N ALA A 19 2.65 -8.32 -9.90
CA ALA A 19 3.12 -7.81 -8.61
C ALA A 19 4.50 -8.37 -8.24
N ASP A 20 4.74 -9.67 -8.48
CA ASP A 20 6.04 -10.30 -8.21
C ASP A 20 7.17 -9.72 -9.09
N LYS A 21 6.89 -9.44 -10.36
CA LYS A 21 7.85 -8.77 -11.24
C LYS A 21 8.17 -7.35 -10.76
N ALA A 22 7.14 -6.58 -10.39
CA ALA A 22 7.29 -5.21 -9.90
C ALA A 22 8.02 -5.17 -8.55
N GLN A 23 7.81 -6.17 -7.69
CA GLN A 23 8.42 -6.28 -6.37
C GLN A 23 9.94 -6.25 -6.43
N LYS A 24 10.55 -6.94 -7.37
CA LYS A 24 12.02 -7.00 -7.51
C LYS A 24 12.63 -5.62 -7.76
N LEU A 25 12.01 -4.83 -8.61
CA LEU A 25 12.44 -3.46 -8.89
C LEU A 25 12.18 -2.53 -7.71
N TRP A 26 11.06 -2.73 -7.02
CA TRP A 26 10.70 -1.95 -5.85
C TRP A 26 11.60 -2.24 -4.65
N ALA A 27 11.87 -3.51 -4.37
CA ALA A 27 12.76 -3.95 -3.29
C ALA A 27 14.22 -3.50 -3.49
N ALA A 28 14.66 -3.36 -4.73
CA ALA A 28 16.00 -2.87 -5.06
C ALA A 28 16.22 -1.38 -4.73
N ARG A 29 15.15 -0.61 -4.55
CA ARG A 29 15.24 0.78 -4.09
C ARG A 29 15.69 0.84 -2.63
N THR A 30 16.46 1.84 -2.30
CA THR A 30 16.80 2.13 -0.89
C THR A 30 15.54 2.47 -0.08
N ALA A 31 15.60 2.32 1.23
CA ALA A 31 14.52 2.72 2.13
C ALA A 31 14.15 4.22 1.96
N HIS A 32 15.16 5.07 1.72
CA HIS A 32 14.95 6.49 1.47
C HIS A 32 14.16 6.74 0.17
N GLU A 33 14.55 6.10 -0.93
CA GLU A 33 13.83 6.24 -2.21
C GLU A 33 12.38 5.77 -2.12
N ARG A 34 12.11 4.68 -1.39
CA ARG A 34 10.73 4.23 -1.12
C ARG A 34 9.97 5.24 -0.27
N ALA A 35 10.61 5.80 0.77
CA ALA A 35 10.00 6.82 1.61
C ALA A 35 9.60 8.07 0.81
N VAL A 36 10.45 8.56 -0.08
CA VAL A 36 10.16 9.72 -0.94
C VAL A 36 8.92 9.45 -1.83
N VAL A 37 8.83 8.26 -2.40
CA VAL A 37 7.66 7.89 -3.24
C VAL A 37 6.39 7.78 -2.40
N LEU A 38 6.45 7.22 -1.19
CA LEU A 38 5.31 7.15 -0.28
C LEU A 38 4.85 8.55 0.16
N GLN A 39 5.77 9.45 0.50
CA GLN A 39 5.46 10.84 0.84
C GLN A 39 4.80 11.58 -0.35
N LYS A 40 5.29 11.34 -1.56
CA LYS A 40 4.65 11.89 -2.76
C LYS A 40 3.22 11.35 -2.95
N TRP A 41 2.99 10.05 -2.68
CA TRP A 41 1.65 9.47 -2.72
C TRP A 41 0.72 10.12 -1.70
N SER A 42 1.19 10.31 -0.46
CA SER A 42 0.48 11.04 0.60
C SER A 42 0.08 12.45 0.14
N GLN A 43 1.03 13.19 -0.43
CA GLN A 43 0.79 14.55 -0.92
C GLN A 43 -0.28 14.58 -2.03
N ILE A 44 -0.16 13.73 -3.05
CA ILE A 44 -1.13 13.65 -4.15
C ILE A 44 -2.52 13.29 -3.63
N ILE A 45 -2.64 12.41 -2.65
CA ILE A 45 -3.91 12.07 -2.00
C ILE A 45 -4.53 13.31 -1.35
N LEU A 46 -3.76 14.10 -0.60
CA LEU A 46 -4.26 15.29 0.08
C LEU A 46 -4.63 16.41 -0.91
N GLU A 47 -3.93 16.53 -2.01
CA GLU A 47 -4.27 17.45 -3.11
C GLU A 47 -5.61 17.09 -3.77
N ASN A 48 -6.01 15.82 -3.75
CA ASN A 48 -7.26 15.31 -4.31
C ASN A 48 -8.30 14.92 -3.26
N ILE A 49 -8.22 15.48 -2.05
CA ILE A 49 -9.06 15.05 -0.91
C ILE A 49 -10.55 15.23 -1.17
N GLU A 50 -10.97 16.29 -1.85
CA GLU A 50 -12.38 16.58 -2.09
C GLU A 50 -13.01 15.57 -3.06
N GLU A 51 -12.31 15.25 -4.14
CA GLU A 51 -12.74 14.26 -5.12
C GLU A 51 -12.80 12.86 -4.51
N LEU A 52 -11.78 12.49 -3.75
CA LEU A 52 -11.72 11.22 -3.05
C LEU A 52 -12.83 11.10 -2.00
N ALA A 53 -13.10 12.18 -1.24
CA ALA A 53 -14.16 12.20 -0.24
C ALA A 53 -15.54 12.08 -0.89
N LEU A 54 -15.74 12.70 -2.05
CA LEU A 54 -16.98 12.57 -2.81
C LEU A 54 -17.17 11.14 -3.33
N ILE A 55 -16.13 10.53 -3.91
CA ILE A 55 -16.16 9.12 -4.34
C ILE A 55 -16.51 8.22 -3.17
N LEU A 56 -15.83 8.38 -2.04
CA LEU A 56 -16.04 7.58 -0.83
C LEU A 56 -17.46 7.73 -0.28
N THR A 57 -17.98 8.95 -0.22
CA THR A 57 -19.35 9.22 0.21
C THR A 57 -20.37 8.56 -0.72
N LEU A 58 -20.19 8.67 -2.03
CA LEU A 58 -21.13 8.14 -3.02
C LEU A 58 -21.17 6.60 -3.04
N GLU A 59 -20.03 5.93 -2.82
CA GLU A 59 -20.03 4.46 -2.85
C GLU A 59 -20.34 3.83 -1.49
N GLN A 60 -19.92 4.44 -0.38
CA GLN A 60 -20.07 3.85 0.96
C GLN A 60 -21.27 4.39 1.74
N GLY A 61 -21.71 5.62 1.44
CA GLY A 61 -22.89 6.22 2.05
C GLY A 61 -22.65 7.03 3.33
N LYS A 62 -21.39 7.18 3.78
CA LYS A 62 -21.08 8.02 4.95
C LYS A 62 -21.15 9.52 4.61
N PRO A 63 -21.36 10.40 5.61
CA PRO A 63 -21.34 11.84 5.41
C PRO A 63 -20.00 12.32 4.85
N LEU A 64 -20.04 13.33 3.98
CA LEU A 64 -18.84 13.88 3.33
C LEU A 64 -17.77 14.34 4.33
N ALA A 65 -18.19 14.91 5.46
CA ALA A 65 -17.25 15.30 6.52
C ALA A 65 -16.49 14.11 7.12
N GLU A 66 -17.16 12.96 7.31
CA GLU A 66 -16.53 11.74 7.79
C GLU A 66 -15.62 11.12 6.73
N SER A 67 -15.98 11.23 5.45
CA SER A 67 -15.11 10.79 4.34
C SER A 67 -13.79 11.59 4.31
N ARG A 68 -13.84 12.92 4.50
CA ARG A 68 -12.63 13.75 4.62
C ARG A 68 -11.76 13.31 5.81
N VAL A 69 -12.38 13.06 6.96
CA VAL A 69 -11.67 12.59 8.16
C VAL A 69 -11.03 11.22 7.90
N GLU A 70 -11.73 10.30 7.25
CA GLU A 70 -11.16 8.99 6.90
C GLU A 70 -9.96 9.12 5.98
N ILE A 71 -10.03 9.95 4.95
CA ILE A 71 -8.92 10.16 4.02
C ILE A 71 -7.73 10.75 4.75
N THR A 72 -7.93 11.81 5.52
CA THR A 72 -6.84 12.44 6.29
C THR A 72 -6.17 11.46 7.25
N SER A 73 -6.97 10.73 8.03
CA SER A 73 -6.45 9.74 8.98
C SER A 73 -5.78 8.55 8.29
N GLY A 74 -6.34 8.12 7.15
CA GLY A 74 -5.78 7.03 6.35
C GLY A 74 -4.47 7.42 5.67
N THR A 75 -4.33 8.69 5.28
CA THR A 75 -3.09 9.22 4.69
C THR A 75 -1.97 9.29 5.72
N ALA A 76 -2.28 9.58 6.98
CA ALA A 76 -1.31 9.56 8.07
C ALA A 76 -0.61 8.18 8.25
N PHE A 77 -1.24 7.07 7.88
CA PHE A 77 -0.55 5.77 7.83
C PHE A 77 0.56 5.75 6.78
N ILE A 78 0.35 6.41 5.62
CA ILE A 78 1.36 6.46 4.57
C ILE A 78 2.57 7.25 5.07
N ASP A 79 2.35 8.41 5.69
CA ASP A 79 3.40 9.26 6.25
C ASP A 79 4.17 8.51 7.35
N TRP A 80 3.46 7.86 8.26
CA TRP A 80 4.07 7.08 9.33
C TRP A 80 5.00 5.99 8.78
N TYR A 81 4.52 5.19 7.85
CA TYR A 81 5.33 4.10 7.30
C TYR A 81 6.39 4.55 6.31
N ALA A 82 6.25 5.72 5.68
CA ALA A 82 7.34 6.34 4.94
C ALA A 82 8.53 6.63 5.87
N GLU A 83 8.28 7.12 7.09
CA GLU A 83 9.32 7.33 8.09
C GLU A 83 9.85 6.01 8.67
N GLU A 84 8.97 5.05 8.97
CA GLU A 84 9.36 3.74 9.50
C GLU A 84 10.18 2.91 8.50
N SER A 85 10.03 3.13 7.19
CA SER A 85 10.85 2.44 6.17
C SER A 85 12.35 2.61 6.41
N LYS A 86 12.76 3.76 6.97
CA LYS A 86 14.15 4.11 7.28
C LYS A 86 14.65 3.49 8.59
N ARG A 87 13.78 2.79 9.35
CA ARG A 87 14.09 2.17 10.64
C ARG A 87 14.01 0.64 10.61
N ILE A 88 14.03 0.03 9.44
CA ILE A 88 14.08 -1.42 9.26
C ILE A 88 15.52 -1.87 9.53
N TYR A 89 15.90 -1.89 10.82
CA TYR A 89 17.24 -2.27 11.26
C TYR A 89 17.36 -3.79 11.35
N GLY A 90 18.60 -4.26 11.28
CA GLY A 90 19.00 -5.61 11.67
C GLY A 90 19.67 -5.62 13.04
N ASP A 91 20.15 -6.78 13.43
CA ASP A 91 20.81 -6.99 14.72
C ASP A 91 22.20 -7.64 14.52
N ILE A 92 23.16 -7.28 15.38
CA ILE A 92 24.40 -8.01 15.59
C ILE A 92 24.31 -8.70 16.92
N ILE A 93 24.29 -10.04 16.92
CA ILE A 93 24.05 -10.85 18.09
C ILE A 93 25.39 -11.42 18.56
N PRO A 94 25.78 -11.26 19.86
CA PRO A 94 26.99 -11.87 20.40
C PRO A 94 26.98 -13.39 20.27
N SER A 95 28.11 -13.95 19.86
CA SER A 95 28.33 -15.39 19.77
C SER A 95 28.98 -15.94 21.04
N LEU A 96 28.74 -17.22 21.31
CA LEU A 96 29.47 -17.99 22.34
C LEU A 96 30.89 -18.34 21.89
N ARG A 97 31.23 -18.10 20.60
CA ARG A 97 32.54 -18.38 20.01
C ARG A 97 33.18 -17.10 19.49
N ASN A 98 34.47 -16.94 19.72
CA ASN A 98 35.20 -15.74 19.28
C ASN A 98 35.50 -15.68 17.76
N ASP A 99 35.33 -16.81 17.06
CA ASP A 99 35.54 -16.94 15.62
C ASP A 99 34.21 -16.84 14.82
N LEU A 100 33.07 -16.52 15.46
CA LEU A 100 31.77 -16.39 14.85
C LEU A 100 31.12 -15.05 15.20
N GLN A 101 30.46 -14.49 14.22
CA GLN A 101 29.58 -13.31 14.37
C GLN A 101 28.21 -13.62 13.76
N PHE A 102 27.14 -13.33 14.50
CA PHE A 102 25.77 -13.43 13.96
C PHE A 102 25.27 -12.04 13.55
N GLN A 103 24.86 -11.95 12.32
CA GLN A 103 24.17 -10.76 11.78
C GLN A 103 22.80 -11.16 11.29
N VAL A 104 21.75 -10.45 11.75
CA VAL A 104 20.38 -10.61 11.31
C VAL A 104 20.02 -9.43 10.42
N THR A 105 19.56 -9.70 9.21
CA THR A 105 19.04 -8.70 8.28
C THR A 105 17.52 -8.91 8.12
N LYS A 106 16.76 -7.82 7.93
CA LYS A 106 15.34 -7.88 7.61
C LYS A 106 15.17 -7.63 6.13
N GLU A 107 14.46 -8.52 5.46
CA GLU A 107 14.24 -8.47 4.02
C GLU A 107 12.74 -8.52 3.69
N PRO A 108 12.30 -7.92 2.56
CA PRO A 108 10.91 -8.02 2.14
C PRO A 108 10.54 -9.49 1.84
N ILE A 109 9.38 -9.90 2.31
CA ILE A 109 8.87 -11.27 2.09
C ILE A 109 8.36 -11.51 0.66
N GLY A 110 8.35 -10.50 -0.20
CA GLY A 110 7.89 -10.58 -1.58
C GLY A 110 6.52 -9.94 -1.82
N THR A 111 5.66 -10.61 -2.58
CA THR A 111 4.31 -10.14 -2.86
C THR A 111 3.35 -10.54 -1.74
N VAL A 112 2.60 -9.56 -1.20
CA VAL A 112 1.58 -9.79 -0.17
C VAL A 112 0.18 -9.64 -0.74
N ALA A 113 -0.80 -10.27 -0.12
CA ALA A 113 -2.21 -10.12 -0.44
C ALA A 113 -2.93 -9.31 0.65
N ALA A 114 -3.82 -8.42 0.24
CA ALA A 114 -4.69 -7.68 1.14
C ALA A 114 -6.15 -7.84 0.71
N ILE A 115 -7.01 -8.17 1.67
CA ILE A 115 -8.46 -8.21 1.49
C ILE A 115 -9.04 -7.20 2.45
N THR A 116 -9.82 -6.23 1.93
CA THR A 116 -10.32 -5.11 2.74
C THR A 116 -11.84 -5.08 2.78
N PRO A 117 -12.43 -4.72 3.94
CA PRO A 117 -13.86 -4.55 4.11
C PRO A 117 -14.34 -3.20 3.54
N TRP A 118 -15.66 -3.03 3.48
CA TRP A 118 -16.35 -1.89 2.92
C TRP A 118 -16.49 -0.69 3.87
N ASN A 119 -16.35 -0.87 5.18
CA ASN A 119 -16.72 0.14 6.18
C ASN A 119 -15.75 1.33 6.28
N PHE A 120 -14.47 1.12 5.95
CA PHE A 120 -13.44 2.16 5.81
C PHE A 120 -12.60 1.89 4.57
N PRO A 121 -13.18 2.06 3.36
CA PRO A 121 -12.56 1.59 2.12
C PRO A 121 -11.24 2.27 1.78
N PHE A 122 -11.00 3.49 2.29
CA PHE A 122 -9.72 4.18 2.12
C PHE A 122 -8.69 3.72 3.15
N SER A 123 -8.98 3.89 4.44
CA SER A 123 -7.99 3.66 5.49
C SER A 123 -7.64 2.18 5.69
N MET A 124 -8.55 1.25 5.37
CA MET A 124 -8.24 -0.19 5.41
C MET A 124 -7.24 -0.61 4.32
N ILE A 125 -7.15 0.15 3.24
CA ILE A 125 -6.15 -0.06 2.20
C ILE A 125 -4.82 0.53 2.64
N THR A 126 -4.79 1.82 3.00
CA THR A 126 -3.53 2.53 3.28
C THR A 126 -2.77 1.91 4.45
N ARG A 127 -3.44 1.46 5.52
CA ARG A 127 -2.80 0.76 6.65
C ARG A 127 -2.19 -0.60 6.32
N LYS A 128 -2.49 -1.17 5.16
CA LYS A 128 -1.88 -2.40 4.66
C LYS A 128 -0.87 -2.12 3.56
N ALA A 129 -1.21 -1.23 2.63
CA ALA A 129 -0.34 -0.87 1.52
C ALA A 129 0.91 -0.14 1.98
N ALA A 130 0.76 0.83 2.87
CA ALA A 130 1.90 1.64 3.32
C ALA A 130 3.01 0.80 3.99
N PRO A 131 2.74 -0.06 5.00
CA PRO A 131 3.77 -0.90 5.59
C PRO A 131 4.35 -1.92 4.61
N ALA A 132 3.54 -2.52 3.74
CA ALA A 132 4.02 -3.46 2.74
C ALA A 132 5.01 -2.81 1.77
N LEU A 133 4.65 -1.66 1.21
CA LEU A 133 5.49 -0.90 0.28
C LEU A 133 6.74 -0.33 1.00
N ALA A 134 6.60 0.17 2.23
CA ALA A 134 7.71 0.64 3.03
C ALA A 134 8.76 -0.46 3.26
N ALA A 135 8.33 -1.69 3.53
CA ALA A 135 9.20 -2.85 3.70
C ALA A 135 9.83 -3.36 2.40
N GLY A 136 9.45 -2.83 1.22
CA GLY A 136 9.94 -3.29 -0.09
C GLY A 136 9.13 -4.45 -0.68
N CYS A 137 7.96 -4.77 -0.11
CA CYS A 137 7.02 -5.72 -0.67
C CYS A 137 6.18 -5.09 -1.79
N SER A 138 5.61 -5.91 -2.67
CA SER A 138 4.46 -5.55 -3.49
C SER A 138 3.17 -6.06 -2.87
N MET A 139 2.01 -5.58 -3.34
CA MET A 139 0.73 -6.00 -2.80
C MET A 139 -0.29 -6.23 -3.91
N VAL A 140 -1.04 -7.32 -3.81
CA VAL A 140 -2.27 -7.52 -4.58
C VAL A 140 -3.44 -7.24 -3.65
N LEU A 141 -4.27 -6.27 -4.02
CA LEU A 141 -5.43 -5.85 -3.23
C LEU A 141 -6.72 -6.40 -3.83
N LYS A 142 -7.54 -7.02 -2.98
CA LYS A 142 -8.95 -7.30 -3.25
C LYS A 142 -9.80 -6.38 -2.37
N PRO A 143 -10.33 -5.26 -2.90
CA PRO A 143 -11.27 -4.43 -2.16
C PRO A 143 -12.62 -5.11 -2.02
N ALA A 144 -13.46 -4.59 -1.12
CA ALA A 144 -14.85 -5.03 -1.02
C ALA A 144 -15.60 -4.68 -2.32
N GLU A 145 -16.46 -5.57 -2.76
CA GLU A 145 -17.27 -5.42 -3.98
C GLU A 145 -18.23 -4.22 -3.89
N ALA A 146 -18.64 -3.85 -2.66
CA ALA A 146 -19.52 -2.72 -2.42
C ALA A 146 -18.85 -1.35 -2.53
N THR A 147 -17.50 -1.29 -2.41
CA THR A 147 -16.74 -0.04 -2.38
C THR A 147 -15.44 -0.14 -3.19
N PRO A 148 -15.50 -0.39 -4.50
CA PRO A 148 -14.31 -0.58 -5.31
C PRO A 148 -13.70 0.74 -5.84
N LEU A 149 -14.48 1.83 -5.91
CA LEU A 149 -14.07 3.05 -6.58
C LEU A 149 -12.95 3.79 -5.83
N THR A 150 -13.03 3.85 -4.51
CA THR A 150 -11.97 4.41 -3.66
C THR A 150 -10.65 3.64 -3.86
N ALA A 151 -10.72 2.31 -3.95
CA ALA A 151 -9.53 1.49 -4.21
C ALA A 151 -8.91 1.78 -5.57
N LEU A 152 -9.72 1.90 -6.62
CA LEU A 152 -9.26 2.23 -7.97
C LEU A 152 -8.65 3.64 -8.04
N ALA A 153 -9.24 4.62 -7.36
CA ALA A 153 -8.69 5.95 -7.26
C ALA A 153 -7.33 5.95 -6.56
N LEU A 154 -7.21 5.24 -5.42
CA LEU A 154 -5.93 5.09 -4.72
C LEU A 154 -4.86 4.42 -5.59
N ALA A 155 -5.23 3.42 -6.38
CA ALA A 155 -4.32 2.76 -7.31
C ALA A 155 -3.81 3.73 -8.39
N ALA A 156 -4.69 4.53 -8.97
CA ALA A 156 -4.30 5.54 -9.96
C ALA A 156 -3.32 6.55 -9.37
N LEU A 157 -3.62 7.11 -8.20
CA LEU A 157 -2.75 8.07 -7.52
C LEU A 157 -1.41 7.45 -7.08
N SER A 158 -1.39 6.16 -6.74
CA SER A 158 -0.15 5.47 -6.40
C SER A 158 0.81 5.36 -7.60
N GLN A 159 0.28 5.11 -8.79
CA GLN A 159 1.07 5.07 -10.02
C GLN A 159 1.61 6.47 -10.38
N GLU A 160 0.82 7.51 -10.20
CA GLU A 160 1.23 8.90 -10.39
C GLU A 160 2.37 9.29 -9.43
N ALA A 161 2.35 8.78 -8.22
CA ALA A 161 3.42 8.95 -7.26
C ALA A 161 4.73 8.24 -7.66
N GLY A 162 4.66 7.23 -8.54
CA GLY A 162 5.81 6.44 -8.99
C GLY A 162 5.94 5.08 -8.30
N ILE A 163 4.89 4.62 -7.65
CA ILE A 163 4.78 3.23 -7.20
C ILE A 163 4.57 2.37 -8.45
N PRO A 164 5.39 1.33 -8.68
CA PRO A 164 5.20 0.44 -9.81
C PRO A 164 3.79 -0.13 -9.83
N PRO A 165 3.18 -0.36 -11.01
CA PRO A 165 1.87 -0.96 -11.10
C PRO A 165 1.92 -2.35 -10.46
N VAL A 166 1.50 -2.42 -9.23
CA VAL A 166 1.29 -3.62 -8.44
C VAL A 166 -0.17 -3.99 -8.62
N GLY A 167 -0.47 -5.22 -9.03
CA GLY A 167 -1.82 -5.61 -9.41
C GLY A 167 -2.88 -5.20 -8.40
N PHE A 168 -3.59 -4.14 -8.77
CA PHE A 168 -4.87 -3.77 -8.21
C PHE A 168 -5.98 -4.36 -9.07
#